data_7c6c19bf35fe541c24ea82d286830e6f
#
_entry.id   7c6c19bf35fe541c24ea82d286830e6f
#
_cell.length_a   1.000
_cell.length_b   1.000
_cell.length_c   1.000
_cell.angle_alpha   90.00
_cell.angle_beta   90.00
_cell.angle_gamma   90.00
#
_symmetry.space_group_name_H-M   'P 1'
#
loop_
_entity.id
_entity.type
_entity.pdbx_description
1 polymer ?
#
loop_
_entity_poly.entity_id
_entity_poly.type
_entity_poly.pdbx_seq_one_letter_code
_entity_poly.pdbx_strand_id
1 'polypeptide(L)'
;MDSLPSEDQPNENMCSIALRVSYGMLDYYTGGDLSGIPNIGHPAWQNLEIPVARALGPVEVHVVNHHGSIDPASPFFLATTRPRVHIIPAWSPTHPAPSVLKRLLSERAYPGPRDVFILQFREPTKATIGPRAERVKSDGGHVVVRVAPGGNSYRVIVLDDSTETYEIISTHGPYRSE
;
A
#
# COMPACT_ATOMS: atom_id res chain seq x y z
N MET A 1 -30.51 21.02 -7.04
CA MET A 1 -29.46 20.02 -7.27
C MET A 1 -30.11 18.69 -6.96
N ASP A 2 -30.31 17.86 -7.96
CA ASP A 2 -30.83 16.52 -7.75
C ASP A 2 -29.76 15.75 -6.94
N SER A 3 -30.19 15.08 -5.88
CA SER A 3 -29.27 14.26 -5.07
C SER A 3 -28.78 13.08 -5.92
N LEU A 4 -27.49 12.75 -5.84
CA LEU A 4 -26.98 11.54 -6.46
C LEU A 4 -27.77 10.32 -5.97
N PRO A 5 -27.96 9.29 -6.81
CA PRO A 5 -28.48 8.01 -6.36
C PRO A 5 -27.73 7.51 -5.13
N SER A 6 -28.37 6.78 -4.23
CA SER A 6 -27.76 6.35 -2.97
C SER A 6 -26.48 5.54 -3.18
N GLU A 7 -26.44 4.72 -4.23
CA GLU A 7 -25.28 3.91 -4.64
C GLU A 7 -24.11 4.74 -5.19
N ASP A 8 -24.39 5.96 -5.63
CA ASP A 8 -23.39 6.89 -6.15
C ASP A 8 -22.94 7.93 -5.11
N GLN A 9 -23.54 7.92 -3.91
CA GLN A 9 -23.11 8.83 -2.84
C GLN A 9 -21.74 8.43 -2.29
N PRO A 10 -20.90 9.41 -1.88
CA PRO A 10 -19.66 9.12 -1.19
C PRO A 10 -19.91 8.29 0.09
N ASN A 11 -19.11 7.26 0.30
CA ASN A 11 -19.09 6.51 1.56
C ASN A 11 -18.00 7.04 2.50
N GLU A 12 -17.95 6.52 3.73
CA GLU A 12 -16.98 6.96 4.74
C GLU A 12 -15.52 6.72 4.31
N ASN A 13 -15.22 5.62 3.60
CA ASN A 13 -13.88 5.34 3.10
C ASN A 13 -13.39 6.42 2.12
N MET A 14 -14.29 7.02 1.35
CA MET A 14 -13.96 8.14 0.46
C MET A 14 -13.61 9.43 1.24
N CYS A 15 -13.95 9.49 2.53
CA CYS A 15 -13.61 10.60 3.41
C CYS A 15 -12.31 10.36 4.19
N SER A 16 -11.55 9.31 3.87
CA SER A 16 -10.27 9.02 4.50
C SER A 16 -9.27 10.16 4.32
N ILE A 17 -8.45 10.38 5.36
CA ILE A 17 -7.39 11.40 5.34
C ILE A 17 -6.15 10.81 4.69
N ALA A 18 -5.74 11.39 3.56
CA ALA A 18 -4.50 11.05 2.87
C ALA A 18 -3.36 11.96 3.36
N LEU A 19 -2.26 11.36 3.83
CA LEU A 19 -1.11 12.06 4.38
C LEU A 19 0.16 11.73 3.62
N ARG A 20 0.96 12.75 3.30
CA ARG A 20 2.37 12.64 2.96
C ARG A 20 3.18 13.12 4.16
N VAL A 21 4.09 12.29 4.63
CA VAL A 21 5.06 12.65 5.67
C VAL A 21 6.44 12.72 5.01
N SER A 22 7.05 13.91 5.02
CA SER A 22 8.37 14.14 4.41
C SER A 22 9.43 14.37 5.49
N TYR A 23 10.57 13.69 5.37
CA TYR A 23 11.74 13.90 6.21
C TYR A 23 13.02 13.84 5.38
N GLY A 24 13.65 14.98 5.16
CA GLY A 24 14.74 15.10 4.21
C GLY A 24 14.27 14.72 2.81
N MET A 25 14.86 13.69 2.22
CA MET A 25 14.48 13.18 0.90
C MET A 25 13.47 12.02 0.95
N LEU A 26 13.13 11.54 2.16
CA LEU A 26 12.14 10.46 2.28
C LEU A 26 10.73 11.01 2.28
N ASP A 27 9.88 10.42 1.47
CA ASP A 27 8.45 10.63 1.44
C ASP A 27 7.69 9.35 1.74
N TYR A 28 6.82 9.42 2.73
CA TYR A 28 5.98 8.33 3.19
C TYR A 28 4.51 8.71 2.99
N TYR A 29 3.74 7.80 2.42
CA TYR A 29 2.32 7.99 2.17
C TYR A 29 1.47 6.98 2.93
N THR A 30 0.36 7.46 3.49
CA THR A 30 -0.75 6.66 4.01
C THR A 30 -2.08 7.36 3.73
N GLY A 31 -3.11 6.63 3.37
CA GLY A 31 -4.41 7.18 2.98
C GLY A 31 -5.60 6.46 3.62
N GLY A 32 -5.39 5.67 4.69
CA GLY A 32 -6.47 4.91 5.32
C GLY A 32 -7.18 3.98 4.33
N ASP A 33 -8.50 4.02 4.33
CA ASP A 33 -9.33 3.18 3.45
C ASP A 33 -9.76 3.92 2.17
N LEU A 34 -8.94 4.87 1.71
CA LEU A 34 -9.22 5.66 0.52
C LEU A 34 -9.55 4.76 -0.68
N SER A 35 -10.68 5.05 -1.32
CA SER A 35 -11.19 4.26 -2.45
C SER A 35 -10.31 4.43 -3.70
N GLY A 36 -10.02 3.30 -4.34
CA GLY A 36 -9.27 3.21 -5.58
C GLY A 36 -10.17 2.97 -6.79
N ILE A 37 -9.96 1.85 -7.51
CA ILE A 37 -10.69 1.51 -8.73
C ILE A 37 -12.17 1.27 -8.41
N PRO A 38 -13.11 2.04 -9.01
CA PRO A 38 -14.54 1.82 -8.78
C PRO A 38 -14.99 0.44 -9.23
N ASN A 39 -16.05 -0.07 -8.61
CA ASN A 39 -16.74 -1.26 -9.10
C ASN A 39 -17.34 -1.01 -10.49
N ILE A 40 -17.60 -2.10 -11.22
CA ILE A 40 -18.23 -2.03 -12.54
C ILE A 40 -19.59 -1.33 -12.42
N GLY A 41 -19.81 -0.32 -13.26
CA GLY A 41 -21.04 0.49 -13.29
C GLY A 41 -21.03 1.72 -12.38
N HIS A 42 -20.05 1.83 -11.47
CA HIS A 42 -19.92 3.01 -10.62
C HIS A 42 -19.19 4.17 -11.32
N PRO A 43 -19.47 5.43 -10.93
CA PRO A 43 -18.86 6.59 -11.55
C PRO A 43 -17.34 6.64 -11.38
N ALA A 44 -16.65 7.07 -12.44
CA ALA A 44 -15.18 7.16 -12.42
C ALA A 44 -14.62 8.11 -11.33
N TRP A 45 -15.39 9.11 -10.90
CA TRP A 45 -14.98 10.05 -9.85
C TRP A 45 -14.76 9.38 -8.47
N GLN A 46 -15.34 8.18 -8.26
CA GLN A 46 -15.11 7.41 -7.04
C GLN A 46 -13.67 6.87 -6.91
N ASN A 47 -12.85 6.97 -7.97
CA ASN A 47 -11.42 6.69 -7.87
C ASN A 47 -10.67 7.88 -7.28
N LEU A 48 -10.64 7.96 -5.96
CA LEU A 48 -9.98 9.03 -5.23
C LEU A 48 -8.45 8.91 -5.21
N GLU A 49 -7.90 7.76 -5.56
CA GLU A 49 -6.46 7.62 -5.74
C GLU A 49 -5.90 8.50 -6.86
N ILE A 50 -6.71 8.83 -7.89
CA ILE A 50 -6.26 9.67 -9.01
C ILE A 50 -5.92 11.10 -8.56
N PRO A 51 -6.84 11.86 -7.94
CA PRO A 51 -6.52 13.21 -7.46
C PRO A 51 -5.43 13.20 -6.38
N VAL A 52 -5.44 12.21 -5.49
CA VAL A 52 -4.41 12.06 -4.46
C VAL A 52 -3.03 11.82 -5.09
N ALA A 53 -2.91 10.90 -6.05
CA ALA A 53 -1.63 10.63 -6.71
C ALA A 53 -1.05 11.88 -7.40
N ARG A 54 -1.92 12.70 -8.04
CA ARG A 54 -1.51 13.95 -8.70
C ARG A 54 -0.95 14.97 -7.71
N ALA A 55 -1.55 15.06 -6.52
CA ALA A 55 -1.10 15.97 -5.46
C ALA A 55 0.14 15.45 -4.74
N LEU A 56 0.25 14.12 -4.61
CA LEU A 56 1.30 13.45 -3.86
C LEU A 56 2.64 13.45 -4.60
N GLY A 57 2.65 13.10 -5.91
CA GLY A 57 3.86 12.83 -6.65
C GLY A 57 4.56 11.53 -6.20
N PRO A 58 5.86 11.34 -6.56
CA PRO A 58 6.63 10.17 -6.13
C PRO A 58 6.80 10.08 -4.62
N VAL A 59 6.86 8.85 -4.09
CA VAL A 59 7.10 8.55 -2.67
C VAL A 59 7.95 7.28 -2.52
N GLU A 60 8.75 7.18 -1.47
CA GLU A 60 9.56 5.99 -1.18
C GLU A 60 8.73 4.86 -0.58
N VAL A 61 7.80 5.20 0.31
CA VAL A 61 6.99 4.23 1.06
C VAL A 61 5.51 4.50 0.88
N HIS A 62 4.79 3.47 0.50
CA HIS A 62 3.34 3.47 0.32
C HIS A 62 2.69 2.49 1.30
N VAL A 63 1.91 2.98 2.25
CA VAL A 63 0.95 2.15 2.97
C VAL A 63 -0.28 1.99 2.08
N VAL A 64 -0.54 0.75 1.69
CA VAL A 64 -1.59 0.43 0.72
C VAL A 64 -2.95 0.72 1.32
N ASN A 65 -3.73 1.54 0.64
CA ASN A 65 -5.07 1.93 1.05
C ASN A 65 -5.98 0.70 1.26
N HIS A 66 -7.00 0.86 2.06
CA HIS A 66 -8.11 -0.09 2.23
C HIS A 66 -7.62 -1.54 2.42
N HIS A 67 -6.57 -1.73 3.27
CA HIS A 67 -5.96 -3.02 3.62
C HIS A 67 -5.53 -3.88 2.42
N GLY A 68 -5.44 -3.31 1.22
CA GLY A 68 -5.23 -4.08 0.00
C GLY A 68 -6.48 -4.84 -0.46
N SER A 69 -7.69 -4.33 -0.19
CA SER A 69 -8.95 -4.87 -0.73
C SER A 69 -8.96 -4.84 -2.27
N ILE A 70 -10.08 -5.04 -2.93
CA ILE A 70 -10.08 -5.22 -4.40
C ILE A 70 -9.72 -3.95 -5.19
N ASP A 71 -9.99 -2.79 -4.63
CA ASP A 71 -10.00 -1.48 -5.29
C ASP A 71 -8.67 -0.70 -5.25
N PRO A 72 -7.82 -0.72 -4.18
CA PRO A 72 -6.65 0.16 -4.10
C PRO A 72 -5.51 -0.22 -5.03
N ALA A 73 -4.50 0.63 -5.05
CA ALA A 73 -3.30 0.50 -5.88
C ALA A 73 -3.63 0.51 -7.39
N SER A 74 -4.43 1.49 -7.82
CA SER A 74 -4.77 1.67 -9.22
C SER A 74 -3.50 1.85 -10.09
N PRO A 75 -3.52 1.42 -11.37
CA PRO A 75 -2.37 1.59 -12.24
C PRO A 75 -1.89 3.04 -12.36
N PHE A 76 -2.82 4.01 -12.34
CA PHE A 76 -2.47 5.43 -12.37
C PHE A 76 -1.75 5.86 -11.08
N PHE A 77 -2.26 5.44 -9.90
CA PHE A 77 -1.64 5.74 -8.62
C PHE A 77 -0.20 5.21 -8.58
N LEU A 78 -0.01 3.94 -8.92
CA LEU A 78 1.30 3.30 -8.91
C LEU A 78 2.27 3.93 -9.92
N ALA A 79 1.82 4.25 -11.14
CA ALA A 79 2.65 4.87 -12.16
C ALA A 79 3.09 6.30 -11.80
N THR A 80 2.27 7.02 -11.01
CA THR A 80 2.55 8.38 -10.57
C THR A 80 3.45 8.40 -9.33
N THR A 81 3.15 7.56 -8.34
CA THR A 81 3.82 7.60 -7.04
C THR A 81 5.10 6.74 -6.97
N ARG A 82 5.21 5.69 -7.77
CA ARG A 82 6.38 4.81 -7.96
C ARG A 82 7.06 4.33 -6.68
N PRO A 83 6.36 3.84 -5.67
CA PRO A 83 6.97 3.52 -4.40
C PRO A 83 8.01 2.40 -4.49
N ARG A 84 9.13 2.53 -3.77
CA ARG A 84 10.11 1.46 -3.62
C ARG A 84 9.63 0.37 -2.65
N VAL A 85 8.85 0.78 -1.63
CA VAL A 85 8.31 -0.09 -0.59
C VAL A 85 6.81 0.05 -0.52
N HIS A 86 6.12 -1.09 -0.48
CA HIS A 86 4.68 -1.19 -0.21
C HIS A 86 4.46 -1.93 1.10
N ILE A 87 3.65 -1.37 1.98
CA ILE A 87 3.22 -1.98 3.24
C ILE A 87 1.72 -2.22 3.18
N ILE A 88 1.28 -3.45 3.36
CA ILE A 88 -0.14 -3.81 3.31
C ILE A 88 -0.60 -4.12 4.74
N PRO A 89 -1.44 -3.25 5.34
CA PRO A 89 -2.00 -3.48 6.66
C PRO A 89 -3.15 -4.50 6.62
N ALA A 90 -2.88 -5.67 6.04
CA ALA A 90 -3.86 -6.74 5.91
C ALA A 90 -4.10 -7.45 7.26
N TRP A 91 -5.35 -7.83 7.50
CA TRP A 91 -5.78 -8.58 8.69
C TRP A 91 -6.83 -9.66 8.37
N SER A 92 -7.55 -9.51 7.25
CA SER A 92 -8.61 -10.40 6.80
C SER A 92 -8.06 -11.48 5.87
N PRO A 93 -8.67 -12.68 5.82
CA PRO A 93 -8.32 -13.73 4.86
C PRO A 93 -8.63 -13.35 3.40
N THR A 94 -9.30 -12.22 3.14
CA THR A 94 -9.55 -11.70 1.80
C THR A 94 -8.54 -10.62 1.39
N HIS A 95 -7.64 -10.22 2.29
CA HIS A 95 -6.62 -9.17 2.04
C HIS A 95 -5.19 -9.72 2.08
N PRO A 96 -4.31 -9.26 1.18
CA PRO A 96 -4.62 -8.45 0.01
C PRO A 96 -5.39 -9.25 -1.05
N ALA A 97 -6.25 -8.56 -1.81
CA ALA A 97 -6.88 -9.21 -2.96
C ALA A 97 -5.80 -9.63 -3.99
N PRO A 98 -5.95 -10.78 -4.67
CA PRO A 98 -4.97 -11.26 -5.64
C PRO A 98 -4.68 -10.26 -6.76
N SER A 99 -5.70 -9.48 -7.17
CA SER A 99 -5.56 -8.41 -8.16
C SER A 99 -4.67 -7.27 -7.68
N VAL A 100 -4.75 -6.89 -6.41
CA VAL A 100 -3.93 -5.85 -5.80
C VAL A 100 -2.48 -6.30 -5.73
N LEU A 101 -2.19 -7.47 -5.15
CA LEU A 101 -0.82 -7.96 -5.07
C LEU A 101 -0.20 -8.13 -6.45
N LYS A 102 -0.99 -8.57 -7.44
CA LYS A 102 -0.54 -8.67 -8.84
C LYS A 102 -0.17 -7.28 -9.40
N ARG A 103 -0.92 -6.23 -9.10
CA ARG A 103 -0.59 -4.85 -9.52
C ARG A 103 0.68 -4.35 -8.84
N LEU A 104 0.79 -4.52 -7.52
CA LEU A 104 1.95 -4.11 -6.73
C LEU A 104 3.25 -4.78 -7.19
N LEU A 105 3.20 -6.06 -7.56
CA LEU A 105 4.36 -6.82 -8.02
C LEU A 105 4.63 -6.69 -9.54
N SER A 106 3.80 -5.94 -10.27
CA SER A 106 3.91 -5.81 -11.74
C SER A 106 4.83 -4.67 -12.15
N GLU A 107 5.84 -4.95 -12.95
CA GLU A 107 6.71 -3.93 -13.55
C GLU A 107 6.03 -3.11 -14.67
N ARG A 108 4.80 -3.48 -15.05
CA ARG A 108 4.05 -2.75 -16.07
C ARG A 108 3.52 -1.40 -15.58
N ALA A 109 3.30 -1.24 -14.27
CA ALA A 109 2.82 0.02 -13.70
C ALA A 109 3.94 1.07 -13.70
N TYR A 110 5.14 0.68 -13.30
CA TYR A 110 6.37 1.49 -13.36
C TYR A 110 7.58 0.54 -13.33
N PRO A 111 8.71 0.91 -13.97
CA PRO A 111 9.92 0.08 -13.95
C PRO A 111 10.61 0.16 -12.59
N GLY A 112 11.49 -0.80 -12.34
CA GLY A 112 12.35 -0.82 -11.16
C GLY A 112 11.90 -1.75 -10.04
N PRO A 113 12.78 -1.94 -9.05
CA PRO A 113 12.56 -2.86 -7.96
C PRO A 113 11.50 -2.34 -6.98
N ARG A 114 10.75 -3.26 -6.39
CA ARG A 114 9.76 -2.98 -5.34
C ARG A 114 9.69 -4.13 -4.36
N ASP A 115 9.55 -3.79 -3.10
CA ASP A 115 9.41 -4.74 -2.02
C ASP A 115 8.04 -4.57 -1.37
N VAL A 116 7.36 -5.69 -1.13
CA VAL A 116 6.02 -5.72 -0.54
C VAL A 116 6.10 -6.43 0.80
N PHE A 117 5.59 -5.76 1.84
CA PHE A 117 5.49 -6.27 3.21
C PHE A 117 4.01 -6.37 3.58
N ILE A 118 3.62 -7.49 4.18
CA ILE A 118 2.23 -7.75 4.58
C ILE A 118 2.23 -8.02 6.08
N LEU A 119 1.39 -7.30 6.84
CA LEU A 119 1.36 -7.42 8.30
C LEU A 119 0.76 -8.76 8.74
N GLN A 120 -0.20 -9.27 7.98
CA GLN A 120 -0.82 -10.57 8.25
C GLN A 120 -1.29 -11.20 6.93
N PHE A 121 -0.53 -12.17 6.44
CA PHE A 121 -0.80 -12.84 5.18
C PHE A 121 -1.37 -14.22 5.43
N ARG A 122 -2.68 -14.34 5.34
CA ARG A 122 -3.42 -15.57 5.67
C ARG A 122 -3.26 -16.66 4.61
N GLU A 123 -3.22 -17.92 5.04
CA GLU A 123 -3.02 -19.08 4.17
C GLU A 123 -4.04 -19.18 3.02
N PRO A 124 -5.37 -18.94 3.21
CA PRO A 124 -6.31 -18.95 2.08
C PRO A 124 -5.96 -17.95 0.98
N THR A 125 -5.46 -16.77 1.37
CA THR A 125 -5.03 -15.73 0.43
C THR A 125 -3.75 -16.14 -0.29
N LYS A 126 -2.76 -16.68 0.43
CA LYS A 126 -1.52 -17.22 -0.17
C LYS A 126 -1.83 -18.29 -1.20
N ALA A 127 -2.69 -19.25 -0.86
CA ALA A 127 -3.10 -20.32 -1.77
C ALA A 127 -3.76 -19.79 -3.05
N THR A 128 -4.62 -18.77 -2.92
CA THR A 128 -5.28 -18.13 -4.07
C THR A 128 -4.32 -17.35 -4.95
N ILE A 129 -3.30 -16.71 -4.36
CA ILE A 129 -2.29 -15.93 -5.07
C ILE A 129 -1.25 -16.84 -5.75
N GLY A 130 -0.99 -18.00 -5.16
CA GLY A 130 -0.05 -18.99 -5.67
C GLY A 130 1.42 -18.51 -5.58
N PRO A 131 2.30 -18.92 -6.51
CA PRO A 131 3.76 -18.68 -6.42
C PRO A 131 4.17 -17.21 -6.28
N ARG A 132 3.29 -16.26 -6.62
CA ARG A 132 3.58 -14.83 -6.40
C ARG A 132 3.65 -14.46 -4.92
N ALA A 133 3.05 -15.25 -4.04
CA ALA A 133 3.11 -15.05 -2.60
C ALA A 133 4.56 -15.11 -2.08
N GLU A 134 5.42 -15.89 -2.71
CA GLU A 134 6.85 -16.02 -2.36
C GLU A 134 7.67 -14.75 -2.63
N ARG A 135 7.12 -13.80 -3.38
CA ARG A 135 7.78 -12.54 -3.72
C ARG A 135 7.60 -11.45 -2.66
N VAL A 136 6.77 -11.66 -1.64
CA VAL A 136 6.63 -10.70 -0.54
C VAL A 136 7.82 -10.84 0.43
N LYS A 137 8.14 -9.76 1.13
CA LYS A 137 9.29 -9.69 2.04
C LYS A 137 8.92 -10.04 3.48
N SER A 138 7.65 -9.91 3.84
CA SER A 138 7.10 -10.38 5.11
C SER A 138 5.67 -10.85 4.92
N ASP A 139 5.26 -11.82 5.70
CA ASP A 139 3.92 -12.38 5.72
C ASP A 139 3.24 -12.31 7.11
N GLY A 140 3.91 -11.62 8.05
CA GLY A 140 3.45 -11.37 9.41
C GLY A 140 4.35 -10.37 10.12
N GLY A 141 3.93 -9.95 11.32
CA GLY A 141 4.70 -9.07 12.18
C GLY A 141 4.43 -7.57 11.98
N HIS A 142 5.00 -6.78 12.89
CA HIS A 142 4.99 -5.32 12.76
C HIS A 142 6.03 -4.88 11.74
N VAL A 143 5.66 -3.94 10.87
CA VAL A 143 6.55 -3.37 9.87
C VAL A 143 6.95 -1.96 10.27
N VAL A 144 8.24 -1.76 10.54
CA VAL A 144 8.81 -0.49 10.99
C VAL A 144 9.68 0.10 9.88
N VAL A 145 9.43 1.34 9.49
CA VAL A 145 10.29 2.11 8.60
C VAL A 145 11.23 2.97 9.44
N ARG A 146 12.51 2.61 9.45
CA ARG A 146 13.54 3.35 10.18
C ARG A 146 14.33 4.23 9.23
N VAL A 147 14.18 5.53 9.37
CA VAL A 147 14.84 6.53 8.52
C VAL A 147 16.18 6.94 9.14
N ALA A 148 17.24 7.01 8.33
CA ALA A 148 18.53 7.52 8.76
C ALA A 148 18.47 9.05 8.97
N PRO A 149 19.32 9.61 9.85
CA PRO A 149 19.43 11.05 10.00
C PRO A 149 19.62 11.76 8.65
N GLY A 150 18.83 12.80 8.41
CA GLY A 150 18.84 13.56 7.15
C GLY A 150 17.96 12.97 6.05
N GLY A 151 17.33 11.81 6.23
CA GLY A 151 16.34 11.27 5.31
C GLY A 151 16.87 10.65 4.01
N ASN A 152 18.20 10.53 3.85
CA ASN A 152 18.82 10.06 2.58
C ASN A 152 18.69 8.54 2.36
N SER A 153 18.37 7.80 3.40
CA SER A 153 18.17 6.36 3.34
C SER A 153 17.27 5.86 4.46
N TYR A 154 16.69 4.70 4.26
CA TYR A 154 15.84 4.05 5.25
C TYR A 154 15.99 2.52 5.21
N ARG A 155 15.52 1.87 6.26
CA ARG A 155 15.41 0.41 6.36
C ARG A 155 13.99 0.05 6.72
N VAL A 156 13.56 -1.12 6.29
CA VAL A 156 12.34 -1.75 6.75
C VAL A 156 12.71 -2.90 7.68
N ILE A 157 12.17 -2.87 8.89
CA ILE A 157 12.43 -3.86 9.94
C ILE A 157 11.11 -4.55 10.23
N VAL A 158 11.11 -5.87 10.21
CA VAL A 158 9.95 -6.69 10.59
C VAL A 158 10.19 -7.21 12.00
N LEU A 159 9.26 -6.94 12.89
CA LEU A 159 9.30 -7.37 14.29
C LEU A 159 8.26 -8.46 14.54
N ASP A 160 8.61 -9.39 15.41
CA ASP A 160 7.67 -10.41 15.88
C ASP A 160 6.51 -9.76 16.65
N ASP A 161 5.30 -10.11 16.30
CA ASP A 161 4.06 -9.68 16.94
C ASP A 161 3.41 -10.78 17.80
N SER A 162 4.05 -11.93 17.92
CA SER A 162 3.56 -13.04 18.74
C SER A 162 3.77 -12.81 20.23
N THR A 163 4.71 -11.94 20.60
CA THR A 163 5.04 -11.58 21.98
C THR A 163 5.29 -10.07 22.09
N GLU A 164 5.31 -9.55 23.33
CA GLU A 164 5.63 -8.14 23.60
C GLU A 164 7.14 -7.84 23.60
N THR A 165 7.99 -8.79 23.20
CA THR A 165 9.44 -8.57 23.12
C THR A 165 9.86 -7.90 21.83
N TYR A 166 9.01 -7.94 20.79
CA TYR A 166 9.26 -7.32 19.48
C TYR A 166 10.62 -7.67 18.88
N GLU A 167 10.99 -8.94 18.91
CA GLU A 167 12.25 -9.40 18.34
C GLU A 167 12.30 -9.14 16.83
N ILE A 168 13.51 -8.84 16.32
CA ILE A 168 13.69 -8.58 14.90
C ILE A 168 13.65 -9.90 14.13
N ILE A 169 12.62 -10.07 13.27
CA ILE A 169 12.52 -11.20 12.35
C ILE A 169 13.43 -10.97 11.14
N SER A 170 13.37 -9.77 10.55
CA SER A 170 14.19 -9.45 9.37
C SER A 170 14.44 -7.95 9.24
N THR A 171 15.50 -7.60 8.49
CA THR A 171 15.86 -6.23 8.16
C THR A 171 16.18 -6.13 6.67
N HIS A 172 15.56 -5.17 5.99
CA HIS A 172 15.69 -4.95 4.55
C HIS A 172 16.24 -3.55 4.26
N GLY A 173 17.02 -3.43 3.22
CA GLY A 173 17.70 -2.20 2.83
C GLY A 173 19.20 -2.20 3.23
N PRO A 174 19.88 -1.05 3.31
CA PRO A 174 19.31 0.28 3.20
C PRO A 174 18.76 0.58 1.79
N TYR A 175 17.61 1.25 1.76
CA TYR A 175 17.03 1.84 0.56
C TYR A 175 17.48 3.30 0.48
N ARG A 176 17.66 3.81 -0.72
CA ARG A 176 17.91 5.25 -0.94
C ARG A 176 16.58 5.98 -1.05
N SER A 177 16.55 7.20 -0.53
CA SER A 177 15.49 8.17 -0.81
C SER A 177 15.93 9.06 -1.98
N GLU A 178 15.02 9.39 -2.92
CA GLU A 178 15.31 10.11 -4.19
C GLU A 178 14.48 11.38 -4.32
#